data_c9efe1885cc6ae72866d42122524168b
#
_entry.id   c9efe1885cc6ae72866d42122524168b
#
_cell.length_a   1.000
_cell.length_b   1.000
_cell.length_c   1.000
_cell.angle_alpha   90.00
_cell.angle_beta   90.00
_cell.angle_gamma   90.00
#
_symmetry.space_group_name_H-M   'P 1'
#
loop_
_entity.id
_entity.type
_entity.pdbx_description
1 polymer ?
#
loop_
_entity_poly.entity_id
_entity_poly.type
_entity_poly.pdbx_seq_one_letter_code
_entity_poly.pdbx_strand_id
1 'polypeptide(L)'
;QGVADGLAGLARLQWDERHFVESGGHLLFTRGDYELHLADIAFVKVGAVSGADDLYASELYGNRDFVCSSTVRSGTTRRMLWCEAGEPPPAVLLPHRERLITRRIRPFDESNWWHWGRGYHQSALPRVYVNSKTRSARPFFCHPCPNYDGSVLAIFPHDPLLAVQQLADALNSVDWTDLGFVCDGRFLFTQRSLEQSPLPGPLRALLPARSVQ
;
A
#
# COMPACT_ATOMS: atom_id res chain seq x y z
N GLN A 1 7.81 50.31 -10.30
CA GLN A 1 7.61 48.89 -10.69
C GLN A 1 6.72 48.25 -9.63
N GLY A 2 5.42 48.19 -9.93
CA GLY A 2 4.51 48.01 -8.86
C GLY A 2 3.43 47.00 -9.17
N VAL A 3 2.28 47.20 -8.53
CA VAL A 3 1.04 46.35 -8.58
C VAL A 3 0.64 46.03 -10.03
N ALA A 4 0.84 46.92 -11.01
CA ALA A 4 0.52 46.67 -12.41
C ALA A 4 1.35 45.55 -13.05
N ASP A 5 2.64 45.45 -12.71
CA ASP A 5 3.51 44.36 -13.21
C ASP A 5 3.13 43.02 -12.58
N GLY A 6 2.71 43.06 -11.29
CA GLY A 6 2.17 41.89 -10.59
C GLY A 6 0.86 41.39 -11.21
N LEU A 7 -0.06 42.30 -11.54
CA LEU A 7 -1.32 41.96 -12.19
C LEU A 7 -1.16 41.45 -13.63
N ALA A 8 -0.20 42.03 -14.39
CA ALA A 8 0.16 41.53 -15.71
C ALA A 8 0.82 40.16 -15.65
N GLY A 9 1.60 39.87 -14.60
CA GLY A 9 2.14 38.53 -14.31
C GLY A 9 1.04 37.52 -14.00
N LEU A 10 0.05 37.89 -13.18
CA LEU A 10 -1.10 37.05 -12.86
C LEU A 10 -1.96 36.70 -14.08
N ALA A 11 -2.16 37.67 -15.01
CA ALA A 11 -2.90 37.45 -16.25
C ALA A 11 -2.23 36.46 -17.24
N ARG A 12 -0.93 36.18 -17.03
CA ARG A 12 -0.16 35.20 -17.83
C ARG A 12 -0.09 33.81 -17.19
N LEU A 13 -0.59 33.65 -15.96
CA LEU A 13 -0.65 32.35 -15.32
C LEU A 13 -1.74 31.52 -16.01
N GLN A 14 -1.38 30.32 -16.42
CA GLN A 14 -2.37 29.32 -16.77
C GLN A 14 -3.07 28.86 -15.49
N TRP A 15 -4.35 29.15 -15.39
CA TRP A 15 -5.17 28.72 -14.28
C TRP A 15 -5.64 27.28 -14.56
N ASP A 16 -5.32 26.36 -13.65
CA ASP A 16 -5.94 25.04 -13.65
C ASP A 16 -7.27 25.13 -12.91
N GLU A 17 -8.35 24.76 -13.56
CA GLU A 17 -9.65 24.57 -12.90
C GLU A 17 -9.59 23.31 -12.04
N ARG A 18 -10.00 23.44 -10.78
CA ARG A 18 -10.01 22.36 -9.81
C ARG A 18 -11.38 22.21 -9.19
N HIS A 19 -11.79 20.95 -9.02
CA HIS A 19 -13.02 20.59 -8.35
C HIS A 19 -12.73 20.27 -6.89
N PHE A 20 -13.58 20.75 -6.00
CA PHE A 20 -13.50 20.44 -4.59
C PHE A 20 -14.31 19.17 -4.33
N VAL A 21 -13.62 18.11 -3.90
CA VAL A 21 -14.20 16.79 -3.63
C VAL A 21 -13.94 16.41 -2.19
N GLU A 22 -14.99 16.03 -1.46
CA GLU A 22 -14.85 15.38 -0.15
C GLU A 22 -14.87 13.87 -0.34
N SER A 23 -13.82 13.19 0.13
CA SER A 23 -13.71 11.74 0.10
C SER A 23 -13.11 11.22 1.39
N GLY A 24 -13.86 10.36 2.08
CA GLY A 24 -13.40 9.71 3.30
C GLY A 24 -13.02 10.65 4.46
N GLY A 25 -13.61 11.85 4.51
CA GLY A 25 -13.30 12.90 5.48
C GLY A 25 -12.03 13.70 5.11
N HIS A 26 -11.55 13.57 3.88
CA HIS A 26 -10.48 14.39 3.30
C HIS A 26 -11.06 15.31 2.23
N LEU A 27 -10.55 16.54 2.20
CA LEU A 27 -10.87 17.52 1.16
C LEU A 27 -9.77 17.45 0.10
N LEU A 28 -10.18 17.18 -1.14
CA LEU A 28 -9.29 17.04 -2.29
C LEU A 28 -9.62 18.13 -3.31
N PHE A 29 -8.60 18.62 -4.02
CA PHE A 29 -8.73 19.53 -5.16
C PHE A 29 -8.30 18.78 -6.41
N THR A 30 -9.23 18.21 -7.14
CA THR A 30 -8.99 17.36 -8.31
C THR A 30 -9.24 18.08 -9.63
N ARG A 31 -8.60 17.65 -10.71
CA ARG A 31 -8.82 18.18 -12.07
C ARG A 31 -10.11 17.65 -12.72
N GLY A 32 -10.78 16.71 -12.11
CA GLY A 32 -12.00 16.12 -12.65
C GLY A 32 -12.95 15.65 -11.56
N ASP A 33 -14.20 15.42 -11.95
CA ASP A 33 -15.18 14.75 -11.11
C ASP A 33 -14.92 13.25 -11.19
N TYR A 34 -14.62 12.67 -10.03
CA TYR A 34 -14.40 11.24 -9.89
C TYR A 34 -15.56 10.62 -9.10
N GLU A 35 -16.36 9.82 -9.76
CA GLU A 35 -17.51 9.14 -9.14
C GLU A 35 -17.21 7.70 -8.69
N LEU A 36 -16.01 7.21 -8.99
CA LEU A 36 -15.55 5.86 -8.70
C LEU A 36 -14.50 5.91 -7.60
N HIS A 37 -14.54 4.97 -6.66
CA HIS A 37 -13.50 4.79 -5.66
C HIS A 37 -12.75 3.48 -5.90
N LEU A 38 -11.50 3.38 -5.41
CA LEU A 38 -10.77 2.12 -5.51
C LEU A 38 -11.54 0.98 -4.82
N ALA A 39 -12.26 1.27 -3.72
CA ALA A 39 -13.09 0.30 -3.02
C ALA A 39 -14.20 -0.32 -3.89
N ASP A 40 -14.60 0.31 -4.99
CA ASP A 40 -15.58 -0.26 -5.93
C ASP A 40 -14.97 -1.34 -6.83
N ILE A 41 -13.64 -1.31 -7.02
CA ILE A 41 -12.89 -2.21 -7.90
C ILE A 41 -12.16 -3.29 -7.09
N ALA A 42 -11.61 -2.93 -5.92
CA ALA A 42 -10.69 -3.74 -5.15
C ALA A 42 -10.74 -3.42 -3.65
N PHE A 43 -10.30 -4.34 -2.82
CA PHE A 43 -10.02 -4.07 -1.41
C PHE A 43 -8.52 -4.07 -1.13
N VAL A 44 -8.09 -3.32 -0.12
CA VAL A 44 -6.68 -3.16 0.23
C VAL A 44 -6.40 -3.82 1.58
N LYS A 45 -5.24 -4.45 1.71
CA LYS A 45 -4.75 -5.03 2.97
C LYS A 45 -3.32 -4.60 3.26
N VAL A 46 -3.05 -4.34 4.53
CA VAL A 46 -1.71 -4.05 5.02
C VAL A 46 -0.92 -5.33 5.23
N GLY A 47 0.40 -5.25 5.04
CA GLY A 47 1.29 -6.38 5.25
C GLY A 47 1.60 -6.69 6.72
N ALA A 48 2.29 -7.79 6.92
CA ALA A 48 2.69 -8.26 8.24
C ALA A 48 3.74 -7.36 8.88
N VAL A 49 3.66 -7.17 10.19
CA VAL A 49 4.60 -6.34 10.95
C VAL A 49 5.23 -7.18 12.07
N SER A 50 6.54 -7.38 12.01
CA SER A 50 7.29 -8.05 13.07
C SER A 50 7.55 -7.13 14.26
N GLY A 51 7.84 -5.86 13.98
CA GLY A 51 8.29 -4.86 14.96
C GLY A 51 9.75 -5.00 15.37
N ALA A 52 10.48 -5.89 14.73
CA ALA A 52 11.91 -6.12 14.90
C ALA A 52 12.47 -6.81 13.65
N ASP A 53 12.28 -6.19 12.49
CA ASP A 53 12.60 -6.80 11.19
C ASP A 53 14.06 -7.26 11.09
N ASP A 54 14.97 -6.59 11.80
CA ASP A 54 16.38 -6.98 11.89
C ASP A 54 16.62 -8.34 12.56
N LEU A 55 15.69 -8.80 13.39
CA LEU A 55 15.76 -10.11 14.04
C LEU A 55 15.04 -11.21 13.24
N TYR A 56 14.03 -10.82 12.47
CA TYR A 56 13.23 -11.77 11.68
C TYR A 56 13.73 -11.92 10.24
N ALA A 57 14.45 -10.94 9.68
CA ALA A 57 15.05 -11.04 8.35
C ALA A 57 16.32 -11.90 8.43
N SER A 58 16.32 -13.06 7.81
CA SER A 58 17.46 -13.97 7.83
C SER A 58 17.44 -14.93 6.66
N GLU A 59 18.54 -14.96 5.89
CA GLU A 59 18.72 -15.97 4.85
C GLU A 59 18.95 -17.37 5.45
N LEU A 60 19.53 -17.44 6.65
CA LEU A 60 19.87 -18.70 7.31
C LEU A 60 18.67 -19.35 8.02
N TYR A 61 17.90 -18.54 8.76
CA TYR A 61 16.81 -19.03 9.61
C TYR A 61 15.43 -18.67 9.05
N GLY A 62 15.37 -17.85 8.01
CA GLY A 62 14.12 -17.52 7.34
C GLY A 62 13.47 -18.76 6.74
N ASN A 63 12.19 -18.89 6.94
CA ASN A 63 11.38 -20.02 6.46
C ASN A 63 10.31 -19.61 5.44
N ARG A 64 10.16 -18.29 5.21
CA ARG A 64 9.14 -17.75 4.31
C ARG A 64 9.64 -16.49 3.61
N ASP A 65 9.35 -16.39 2.31
CA ASP A 65 9.69 -15.21 1.51
C ASP A 65 8.57 -14.16 1.58
N PHE A 66 8.97 -12.88 1.66
CA PHE A 66 8.04 -11.74 1.73
C PHE A 66 8.37 -10.70 0.67
N VAL A 67 7.33 -10.20 0.00
CA VAL A 67 7.41 -8.94 -0.76
C VAL A 67 7.63 -7.81 0.25
N CYS A 68 8.63 -6.96 -0.02
CA CYS A 68 9.01 -5.84 0.84
C CYS A 68 9.26 -4.57 0.00
N SER A 69 9.60 -3.48 0.65
CA SER A 69 9.78 -2.19 -0.05
C SER A 69 10.87 -2.20 -1.13
N SER A 70 11.87 -3.06 -1.03
CA SER A 70 12.91 -3.19 -2.06
C SER A 70 12.47 -4.00 -3.29
N THR A 71 11.47 -4.88 -3.15
CA THR A 71 11.02 -5.81 -4.20
C THR A 71 10.66 -5.11 -5.51
N VAL A 72 10.04 -3.93 -5.45
CA VAL A 72 9.67 -3.14 -6.64
C VAL A 72 10.87 -2.81 -7.53
N ARG A 73 12.08 -2.74 -6.97
CA ARG A 73 13.31 -2.43 -7.71
C ARG A 73 14.17 -3.67 -8.00
N SER A 74 14.27 -4.57 -7.03
CA SER A 74 15.14 -5.74 -7.13
C SER A 74 14.45 -6.92 -7.83
N GLY A 75 13.12 -6.97 -7.85
CA GLY A 75 12.34 -8.14 -8.26
C GLY A 75 12.49 -9.33 -7.29
N THR A 76 13.19 -9.15 -6.16
CA THR A 76 13.44 -10.22 -5.19
C THR A 76 12.67 -10.00 -3.90
N THR A 77 12.34 -11.10 -3.23
CA THR A 77 11.72 -11.12 -1.90
C THR A 77 12.77 -11.00 -0.80
N ARG A 78 12.32 -10.76 0.42
CA ARG A 78 13.14 -10.88 1.63
C ARG A 78 12.75 -12.15 2.36
N ARG A 79 13.76 -12.96 2.70
CA ARG A 79 13.54 -14.16 3.49
C ARG A 79 13.40 -13.81 4.96
N MET A 80 12.30 -14.25 5.58
CA MET A 80 11.92 -13.87 6.95
C MET A 80 11.59 -15.13 7.76
N LEU A 81 11.88 -15.07 9.06
CA LEU A 81 11.44 -16.07 10.02
C LEU A 81 9.97 -15.80 10.39
N TRP A 82 9.07 -16.61 9.87
CA TRP A 82 7.67 -16.60 10.23
C TRP A 82 7.40 -17.62 11.34
N CYS A 83 6.72 -17.18 12.39
CA CYS A 83 6.34 -18.02 13.52
C CYS A 83 4.83 -18.25 13.50
N GLU A 84 4.42 -19.49 13.33
CA GLU A 84 3.01 -19.87 13.33
C GLU A 84 2.44 -19.85 14.76
N ALA A 85 1.12 -19.69 14.86
CA ALA A 85 0.46 -19.76 16.15
C ALA A 85 0.56 -21.19 16.72
N GLY A 86 0.90 -21.30 18.01
CA GLY A 86 1.03 -22.59 18.70
C GLY A 86 2.42 -23.24 18.58
N GLU A 87 3.33 -22.70 17.76
CA GLU A 87 4.70 -23.18 17.74
C GLU A 87 5.53 -22.58 18.90
N PRO A 88 6.51 -23.32 19.43
CA PRO A 88 7.42 -22.79 20.43
C PRO A 88 8.32 -21.69 19.86
N PRO A 89 8.92 -20.85 20.73
CA PRO A 89 9.85 -19.83 20.28
C PRO A 89 11.06 -20.44 19.56
N PRO A 90 11.39 -19.96 18.36
CA PRO A 90 12.60 -20.38 17.67
C PRO A 90 13.85 -20.08 18.49
N ALA A 91 14.79 -21.05 18.55
CA ALA A 91 15.99 -20.93 19.35
C ALA A 91 16.80 -19.66 19.08
N VAL A 92 16.81 -19.22 17.80
CA VAL A 92 17.51 -17.99 17.37
C VAL A 92 16.93 -16.72 17.99
N LEU A 93 15.67 -16.72 18.40
CA LEU A 93 15.01 -15.57 19.02
C LEU A 93 15.15 -15.54 20.56
N LEU A 94 15.52 -16.64 21.21
CA LEU A 94 15.65 -16.75 22.67
C LEU A 94 16.54 -15.66 23.28
N PRO A 95 17.74 -15.34 22.73
CA PRO A 95 18.58 -14.28 23.26
C PRO A 95 17.96 -12.88 23.20
N HIS A 96 16.91 -12.70 22.38
CA HIS A 96 16.27 -11.41 22.11
C HIS A 96 14.91 -11.25 22.81
N ARG A 97 14.55 -12.18 23.70
CA ARG A 97 13.24 -12.23 24.37
C ARG A 97 12.84 -10.89 25.02
N GLU A 98 13.71 -10.27 25.82
CA GLU A 98 13.41 -8.99 26.49
C GLU A 98 13.09 -7.87 25.51
N ARG A 99 13.83 -7.78 24.41
CA ARG A 99 13.58 -6.82 23.34
C ARG A 99 12.25 -7.11 22.64
N LEU A 100 11.95 -8.38 22.39
CA LEU A 100 10.76 -8.79 21.65
C LEU A 100 9.49 -8.64 22.47
N ILE A 101 9.51 -8.88 23.76
CA ILE A 101 8.34 -8.72 24.64
C ILE A 101 7.97 -7.25 24.86
N THR A 102 8.92 -6.33 24.73
CA THR A 102 8.71 -4.88 24.92
C THR A 102 8.29 -4.13 23.66
N ARG A 103 8.08 -4.82 22.52
CA ARG A 103 7.59 -4.20 21.28
C ARG A 103 6.22 -3.55 21.49
N ARG A 104 6.00 -2.38 20.84
CA ARG A 104 4.79 -1.57 21.05
C ARG A 104 3.72 -1.71 19.94
N ILE A 105 3.78 -2.76 19.13
CA ILE A 105 2.79 -2.98 18.05
C ILE A 105 1.47 -3.49 18.63
N ARG A 106 1.58 -4.38 19.60
CA ARG A 106 0.50 -4.92 20.42
C ARG A 106 1.08 -5.35 21.76
N PRO A 107 0.28 -5.69 22.78
CA PRO A 107 0.76 -6.35 23.98
C PRO A 107 1.40 -7.70 23.65
N PHE A 108 2.56 -7.95 24.23
CA PHE A 108 3.25 -9.23 24.21
C PHE A 108 3.48 -9.72 25.62
N ASP A 109 3.46 -11.03 25.82
CA ASP A 109 3.69 -11.72 27.09
C ASP A 109 4.52 -12.99 26.88
N GLU A 110 4.69 -13.79 27.92
CA GLU A 110 5.48 -15.01 27.92
C GLU A 110 4.98 -16.06 26.92
N SER A 111 3.71 -16.01 26.53
CA SER A 111 3.09 -17.00 25.64
C SER A 111 3.20 -16.62 24.14
N ASN A 112 3.65 -15.38 23.82
CA ASN A 112 3.54 -14.89 22.43
C ASN A 112 4.64 -13.92 21.98
N TRP A 113 5.67 -13.66 22.78
CA TRP A 113 6.70 -12.66 22.51
C TRP A 113 7.49 -12.89 21.23
N TRP A 114 7.54 -14.12 20.71
CA TRP A 114 8.22 -14.48 19.44
C TRP A 114 7.32 -14.33 18.22
N HIS A 115 6.03 -14.12 18.38
CA HIS A 115 5.11 -13.97 17.26
C HIS A 115 5.24 -12.59 16.62
N TRP A 116 4.84 -12.49 15.37
CA TRP A 116 4.71 -11.21 14.70
C TRP A 116 3.64 -10.34 15.38
N GLY A 117 3.86 -9.02 15.39
CA GLY A 117 2.94 -8.07 16.00
C GLY A 117 1.61 -7.96 15.29
N ARG A 118 1.64 -8.10 13.96
CA ARG A 118 0.46 -8.15 13.09
C ARG A 118 0.71 -9.11 11.95
N GLY A 119 -0.29 -9.95 11.65
CA GLY A 119 -0.32 -10.77 10.46
C GLY A 119 -0.66 -9.97 9.19
N TYR A 120 -0.77 -10.64 8.08
CA TYR A 120 -1.24 -10.12 6.81
C TYR A 120 -2.44 -10.93 6.31
N HIS A 121 -3.16 -10.44 5.31
CA HIS A 121 -4.24 -11.20 4.69
C HIS A 121 -3.67 -12.35 3.86
N GLN A 122 -3.72 -13.56 4.43
CA GLN A 122 -3.29 -14.79 3.76
C GLN A 122 -4.36 -15.21 2.76
N SER A 123 -4.00 -15.21 1.49
CA SER A 123 -4.91 -15.53 0.39
C SER A 123 -4.11 -16.00 -0.81
N ALA A 124 -4.69 -16.88 -1.61
CA ALA A 124 -4.16 -17.28 -2.92
C ALA A 124 -4.60 -16.32 -4.05
N LEU A 125 -5.49 -15.35 -3.75
CA LEU A 125 -5.99 -14.41 -4.75
C LEU A 125 -4.85 -13.60 -5.39
N PRO A 126 -4.90 -13.37 -6.69
CA PRO A 126 -4.00 -12.46 -7.39
C PRO A 126 -4.10 -11.05 -6.82
N ARG A 127 -3.00 -10.30 -6.81
CA ARG A 127 -2.94 -8.97 -6.21
C ARG A 127 -1.92 -8.07 -6.84
N VAL A 128 -2.16 -6.78 -6.73
CA VAL A 128 -1.20 -5.72 -7.01
C VAL A 128 -0.58 -5.26 -5.70
N TYR A 129 0.70 -4.95 -5.72
CA TYR A 129 1.42 -4.40 -4.58
C TYR A 129 1.74 -2.92 -4.76
N VAL A 130 1.82 -2.20 -3.65
CA VAL A 130 2.34 -0.84 -3.60
C VAL A 130 3.09 -0.61 -2.30
N ASN A 131 4.25 0.04 -2.36
CA ASN A 131 4.95 0.44 -1.15
C ASN A 131 4.18 1.54 -0.42
N SER A 132 4.03 1.43 0.90
CA SER A 132 3.36 2.45 1.72
C SER A 132 4.03 3.83 1.62
N LYS A 133 5.34 3.86 1.30
CA LYS A 133 6.13 5.07 1.02
C LYS A 133 7.01 4.85 -0.19
N THR A 134 6.90 5.72 -1.22
CA THR A 134 7.70 5.56 -2.44
C THR A 134 7.89 6.87 -3.19
N ARG A 135 8.98 6.95 -3.99
CA ARG A 135 9.23 8.01 -4.98
C ARG A 135 9.08 7.51 -6.41
N SER A 136 8.66 6.26 -6.60
CA SER A 136 8.48 5.71 -7.94
C SER A 136 7.32 6.42 -8.65
N ALA A 137 7.53 6.82 -9.90
CA ALA A 137 6.46 7.33 -10.76
C ALA A 137 5.45 6.23 -11.15
N ARG A 138 5.86 4.95 -11.09
CA ARG A 138 5.00 3.79 -11.27
C ARG A 138 5.04 2.94 -10.00
N PRO A 139 4.27 3.31 -8.97
CA PRO A 139 4.38 2.70 -7.66
C PRO A 139 3.73 1.31 -7.54
N PHE A 140 2.77 0.99 -8.43
CA PHE A 140 2.00 -0.26 -8.38
C PHE A 140 2.69 -1.35 -9.21
N PHE A 141 2.87 -2.53 -8.63
CA PHE A 141 3.59 -3.65 -9.27
C PHE A 141 2.98 -5.00 -8.91
N CYS A 142 3.25 -6.00 -9.76
CA CYS A 142 2.86 -7.39 -9.53
C CYS A 142 4.06 -8.22 -9.08
N HIS A 143 3.82 -9.19 -8.22
CA HIS A 143 4.81 -10.18 -7.81
C HIS A 143 4.11 -11.50 -7.44
N PRO A 144 4.66 -12.68 -7.78
CA PRO A 144 4.02 -13.96 -7.53
C PRO A 144 3.99 -14.39 -6.06
N CYS A 145 4.92 -13.89 -5.23
CA CYS A 145 4.96 -14.22 -3.80
C CYS A 145 3.71 -13.69 -3.09
N PRO A 146 2.96 -14.54 -2.37
CA PRO A 146 1.71 -14.15 -1.71
C PRO A 146 1.91 -13.44 -0.36
N ASN A 147 3.11 -13.53 0.23
CA ASN A 147 3.39 -12.95 1.53
C ASN A 147 4.00 -11.56 1.36
N TYR A 148 3.66 -10.62 2.24
CA TYR A 148 4.13 -9.25 2.16
C TYR A 148 4.27 -8.62 3.55
N ASP A 149 5.31 -7.83 3.74
CA ASP A 149 5.62 -7.16 5.00
C ASP A 149 4.91 -5.80 5.13
N GLY A 150 4.98 -5.21 6.31
CA GLY A 150 4.28 -3.96 6.66
C GLY A 150 4.73 -2.72 5.89
N SER A 151 5.77 -2.80 5.08
CA SER A 151 6.19 -1.72 4.19
C SER A 151 5.39 -1.68 2.88
N VAL A 152 4.56 -2.72 2.64
CA VAL A 152 3.81 -2.94 1.40
C VAL A 152 2.32 -3.10 1.71
N LEU A 153 1.48 -2.59 0.81
CA LEU A 153 0.05 -2.84 0.75
C LEU A 153 -0.25 -3.78 -0.40
N ALA A 154 -1.23 -4.65 -0.22
CA ALA A 154 -1.75 -5.52 -1.28
C ALA A 154 -3.18 -5.11 -1.66
N ILE A 155 -3.44 -5.01 -2.95
CA ILE A 155 -4.70 -4.58 -3.56
C ILE A 155 -5.27 -5.80 -4.28
N PHE A 156 -6.43 -6.26 -3.85
CA PHE A 156 -7.11 -7.44 -4.36
C PHE A 156 -8.32 -7.03 -5.19
N PRO A 157 -8.35 -7.31 -6.48
CA PRO A 157 -9.53 -7.01 -7.30
C PRO A 157 -10.76 -7.77 -6.81
N HIS A 158 -11.93 -7.14 -6.88
CA HIS A 158 -13.20 -7.81 -6.58
C HIS A 158 -13.58 -8.81 -7.67
N ASP A 159 -13.25 -8.50 -8.92
CA ASP A 159 -13.40 -9.43 -10.03
C ASP A 159 -12.19 -10.39 -10.09
N PRO A 160 -12.36 -11.69 -9.84
CA PRO A 160 -11.27 -12.66 -9.91
C PRO A 160 -10.74 -12.87 -11.34
N LEU A 161 -11.48 -12.45 -12.36
CA LEU A 161 -11.09 -12.54 -13.77
C LEU A 161 -10.27 -11.34 -14.24
N LEU A 162 -10.23 -10.25 -13.45
CA LEU A 162 -9.43 -9.08 -13.77
C LEU A 162 -7.94 -9.41 -13.65
N ALA A 163 -7.23 -9.27 -14.79
CA ALA A 163 -5.79 -9.45 -14.79
C ALA A 163 -5.10 -8.40 -13.88
N VAL A 164 -4.34 -8.84 -12.90
CA VAL A 164 -3.66 -7.93 -11.94
C VAL A 164 -2.70 -6.98 -12.61
N GLN A 165 -2.10 -7.35 -13.75
CA GLN A 165 -1.25 -6.45 -14.51
C GLN A 165 -2.08 -5.30 -15.11
N GLN A 166 -3.28 -5.56 -15.60
CA GLN A 166 -4.19 -4.54 -16.10
C GLN A 166 -4.59 -3.56 -14.97
N LEU A 167 -4.88 -4.08 -13.77
CA LEU A 167 -5.15 -3.24 -12.61
C LEU A 167 -3.93 -2.40 -12.22
N ALA A 168 -2.73 -2.98 -12.19
CA ALA A 168 -1.50 -2.27 -11.87
C ALA A 168 -1.20 -1.15 -12.89
N ASP A 169 -1.38 -1.41 -14.18
CA ASP A 169 -1.16 -0.41 -15.23
C ASP A 169 -2.20 0.72 -15.16
N ALA A 170 -3.45 0.40 -14.90
CA ALA A 170 -4.51 1.39 -14.67
C ALA A 170 -4.22 2.28 -13.46
N LEU A 171 -3.84 1.70 -12.33
CA LEU A 171 -3.45 2.46 -11.13
C LEU A 171 -2.19 3.31 -11.36
N ASN A 172 -1.25 2.84 -12.17
CA ASN A 172 -0.07 3.61 -12.54
C ASN A 172 -0.36 4.76 -13.54
N SER A 173 -1.53 4.80 -14.14
CA SER A 173 -1.98 5.91 -15.01
C SER A 173 -2.69 7.03 -14.24
N VAL A 174 -3.03 6.82 -12.97
CA VAL A 174 -3.67 7.81 -12.10
C VAL A 174 -2.66 8.87 -11.66
N ASP A 175 -3.03 10.14 -11.69
CA ASP A 175 -2.24 11.22 -11.10
C ASP A 175 -2.44 11.27 -9.58
N TRP A 176 -1.66 10.48 -8.87
CA TRP A 176 -1.69 10.42 -7.39
C TRP A 176 -1.23 11.72 -6.73
N THR A 177 -0.52 12.59 -7.45
CA THR A 177 -0.16 13.92 -6.96
C THR A 177 -1.40 14.81 -6.90
N ASP A 178 -2.21 14.76 -7.94
CA ASP A 178 -3.48 15.48 -8.02
C ASP A 178 -4.46 15.06 -6.92
N LEU A 179 -4.43 13.80 -6.53
CA LEU A 179 -5.23 13.23 -5.46
C LEU A 179 -4.65 13.48 -4.06
N GLY A 180 -3.60 14.28 -3.91
CA GLY A 180 -3.05 14.67 -2.61
C GLY A 180 -2.21 13.61 -1.89
N PHE A 181 -1.78 12.53 -2.58
CA PHE A 181 -0.98 11.47 -1.98
C PHE A 181 0.49 11.83 -1.75
N VAL A 182 0.94 13.01 -2.18
CA VAL A 182 2.33 13.45 -2.04
C VAL A 182 2.55 14.16 -0.71
N CYS A 183 3.54 13.68 0.04
CA CYS A 183 4.04 14.33 1.23
C CYS A 183 5.57 14.30 1.21
N ASP A 184 6.20 15.45 1.36
CA ASP A 184 7.67 15.60 1.36
C ASP A 184 8.35 14.92 0.15
N GLY A 185 7.78 15.13 -1.04
CA GLY A 185 8.32 14.62 -2.30
C GLY A 185 8.25 13.11 -2.48
N ARG A 186 7.37 12.44 -1.76
CA ARG A 186 7.09 11.01 -1.89
C ARG A 186 5.61 10.72 -1.79
N PHE A 187 5.17 9.64 -2.42
CA PHE A 187 3.82 9.11 -2.20
C PHE A 187 3.72 8.43 -0.85
N LEU A 188 2.62 8.68 -0.14
CA LEU A 188 2.23 8.02 1.08
C LEU A 188 0.88 7.34 0.87
N PHE A 189 0.89 6.02 0.92
CA PHE A 189 -0.31 5.20 0.76
C PHE A 189 -0.64 4.51 2.08
N THR A 190 -1.90 4.59 2.48
CA THR A 190 -2.47 3.78 3.57
C THR A 190 -3.60 2.94 3.02
N GLN A 191 -4.00 1.91 3.74
CA GLN A 191 -5.16 1.10 3.33
C GLN A 191 -6.38 1.99 3.10
N ARG A 192 -6.75 2.80 4.10
CA ARG A 192 -7.94 3.64 4.06
C ARG A 192 -7.86 4.69 2.95
N SER A 193 -6.73 5.38 2.81
CA SER A 193 -6.59 6.41 1.79
C SER A 193 -6.70 5.86 0.37
N LEU A 194 -6.16 4.66 0.12
CA LEU A 194 -6.29 3.99 -1.17
C LEU A 194 -7.72 3.54 -1.45
N GLU A 195 -8.37 2.84 -0.50
CA GLU A 195 -9.76 2.38 -0.68
C GLU A 195 -10.72 3.53 -0.96
N GLN A 196 -10.50 4.68 -0.31
CA GLN A 196 -11.31 5.88 -0.46
C GLN A 196 -10.85 6.81 -1.58
N SER A 197 -9.81 6.46 -2.33
CA SER A 197 -9.33 7.30 -3.44
C SER A 197 -10.38 7.43 -4.52
N PRO A 198 -10.74 8.66 -4.91
CA PRO A 198 -11.53 8.87 -6.10
C PRO A 198 -10.68 8.53 -7.34
N LEU A 199 -11.27 7.81 -8.30
CA LEU A 199 -10.57 7.33 -9.48
C LEU A 199 -11.19 7.89 -10.77
N PRO A 200 -10.37 8.10 -11.82
CA PRO A 200 -10.85 8.58 -13.12
C PRO A 200 -11.87 7.65 -13.77
N GLY A 201 -12.84 8.24 -14.47
CA GLY A 201 -13.92 7.53 -15.14
C GLY A 201 -13.52 6.34 -16.01
N PRO A 202 -12.40 6.37 -16.76
CA PRO A 202 -11.94 5.22 -17.56
C PRO A 202 -11.71 3.94 -16.74
N LEU A 203 -11.40 4.04 -15.43
CA LEU A 203 -11.25 2.86 -14.58
C LEU A 203 -12.57 2.13 -14.28
N ARG A 204 -13.73 2.69 -14.66
CA ARG A 204 -15.03 2.01 -14.58
C ARG A 204 -15.03 0.68 -15.38
N ALA A 205 -14.21 0.56 -16.41
CA ALA A 205 -14.05 -0.67 -17.16
C ALA A 205 -13.50 -1.84 -16.31
N LEU A 206 -12.96 -1.56 -15.12
CA LEU A 206 -12.43 -2.55 -14.19
C LEU A 206 -13.46 -2.97 -13.11
N LEU A 207 -14.66 -2.37 -13.11
CA LEU A 207 -15.72 -2.79 -12.21
C LEU A 207 -16.12 -4.25 -12.49
N PRO A 208 -16.40 -5.03 -11.44
CA PRO A 208 -16.93 -6.38 -11.64
C PRO A 208 -18.22 -6.33 -12.45
N ALA A 209 -18.37 -7.24 -13.39
CA ALA A 209 -19.62 -7.38 -14.13
C ALA A 209 -20.76 -7.53 -13.10
N ARG A 210 -21.76 -6.66 -13.16
CA ARG A 210 -22.95 -6.80 -12.31
C ARG A 210 -23.56 -8.16 -12.62
N SER A 211 -23.56 -9.05 -11.66
CA SER A 211 -24.38 -10.26 -11.74
C SER A 211 -25.82 -9.79 -11.89
N VAL A 212 -26.37 -9.95 -13.09
CA VAL A 212 -27.81 -9.75 -13.33
C VAL A 212 -28.49 -10.85 -12.52
N GLN A 213 -29.05 -10.47 -11.38
CA GLN A 213 -29.98 -11.34 -10.62
C GLN A 213 -31.33 -11.33 -11.29
#